data_5120ec121ad496f77c5294dc2db90baa
#
_entry.id   5120ec121ad496f77c5294dc2db90baa
#
_cell.length_a   1.000
_cell.length_b   1.000
_cell.length_c   1.000
_cell.angle_alpha   90.00
_cell.angle_beta   90.00
_cell.angle_gamma   90.00
#
_symmetry.space_group_name_H-M   'P 1'
#
loop_
_entity.id
_entity.type
_entity.pdbx_description
1 polymer ?
#
loop_
_entity_poly.entity_id
_entity_poly.type
_entity_poly.pdbx_seq_one_letter_code
_entity_poly.pdbx_strand_id
1 'polypeptide(L)'
;MKLSKYGRRQWLAATVILVAGLLVSGVLMYFVFPAGCFFAAASLLVWGAFVTFFRDPHRVIGQDKTELVAPADGIVKDMELIPNASCEEAVLRELFDGYDILRIGITQSLFDVHIDRMPCPVTVKVKESREKTEEKEDSSFLLLGGTGEIEDTQFPVALKQISGGKLCRIVCKAEVGDRLKKGARYGMIRYGSRMELYLPAKSPVSIIANTGERVHAGKTVLAVFSREKQV
;
A
#
# COMPACT_ATOMS: atom_id res chain seq x y z
N MET A 1 15.13 1.49 -13.20
CA MET A 1 14.30 1.36 -11.97
C MET A 1 14.20 2.74 -11.34
N LYS A 2 13.00 3.25 -11.05
CA LYS A 2 12.84 4.52 -10.33
C LYS A 2 12.76 4.24 -8.82
N LEU A 3 13.27 5.17 -8.02
CA LEU A 3 13.13 5.13 -6.56
C LEU A 3 11.92 5.97 -6.12
N SER A 4 11.27 5.51 -5.07
CA SER A 4 10.05 6.13 -4.54
C SER A 4 10.30 7.55 -4.04
N LYS A 5 9.39 8.47 -4.41
CA LYS A 5 9.37 9.82 -3.86
C LYS A 5 9.04 9.85 -2.36
N TYR A 6 8.32 8.84 -1.86
CA TYR A 6 7.87 8.72 -0.47
C TYR A 6 9.01 8.32 0.49
N GLY A 7 10.09 7.75 -0.03
CA GLY A 7 11.28 7.36 0.73
C GLY A 7 12.54 8.18 0.42
N ARG A 8 12.43 9.36 -0.23
CA ARG A 8 13.58 10.10 -0.74
C ARG A 8 14.64 10.41 0.32
N ARG A 9 14.24 10.84 1.50
CA ARG A 9 15.18 11.14 2.59
C ARG A 9 15.93 9.89 3.05
N GLN A 10 15.25 8.75 3.13
CA GLN A 10 15.81 7.49 3.62
C GLN A 10 16.84 6.91 2.65
N TRP A 11 16.51 6.80 1.37
CA TRP A 11 17.45 6.26 0.39
C TRP A 11 18.61 7.22 0.10
N LEU A 12 18.43 8.55 0.22
CA LEU A 12 19.54 9.51 0.20
C LEU A 12 20.46 9.31 1.40
N ALA A 13 19.90 9.20 2.61
CA ALA A 13 20.70 8.91 3.81
C ALA A 13 21.46 7.58 3.69
N ALA A 14 20.80 6.53 3.19
CA ALA A 14 21.45 5.25 2.94
C ALA A 14 22.61 5.36 1.93
N THR A 15 22.48 6.22 0.91
CA THR A 15 23.54 6.46 -0.07
C THR A 15 24.73 7.21 0.57
N VAL A 16 24.48 8.20 1.44
CA VAL A 16 25.54 8.88 2.19
C VAL A 16 26.27 7.89 3.11
N ILE A 17 25.53 7.04 3.82
CA ILE A 17 26.11 5.98 4.67
C ILE A 17 26.93 4.99 3.85
N LEU A 18 26.47 4.60 2.65
CA LEU A 18 27.24 3.76 1.73
C LEU A 18 28.59 4.42 1.40
N VAL A 19 28.56 5.69 0.95
CA VAL A 19 29.79 6.40 0.58
C VAL A 19 30.76 6.44 1.76
N ALA A 20 30.29 6.80 2.96
CA ALA A 20 31.11 6.78 4.17
C ALA A 20 31.67 5.37 4.48
N GLY A 21 30.84 4.34 4.36
CA GLY A 21 31.26 2.95 4.55
C GLY A 21 32.33 2.50 3.55
N LEU A 22 32.22 2.90 2.28
CA LEU A 22 33.24 2.61 1.25
C LEU A 22 34.54 3.34 1.49
N LEU A 23 34.50 4.59 1.99
CA LEU A 23 35.73 5.32 2.38
C LEU A 23 36.43 4.62 3.55
N VAL A 24 35.70 4.22 4.59
CA VAL A 24 36.24 3.44 5.70
C VAL A 24 36.79 2.11 5.21
N SER A 25 36.11 1.43 4.30
CA SER A 25 36.58 0.17 3.69
C SER A 25 37.89 0.37 2.96
N GLY A 26 38.08 1.48 2.23
CA GLY A 26 39.32 1.81 1.54
C GLY A 26 40.51 1.96 2.51
N VAL A 27 40.27 2.65 3.64
CA VAL A 27 41.30 2.77 4.70
C VAL A 27 41.61 1.39 5.31
N LEU A 28 40.57 0.59 5.60
CA LEU A 28 40.76 -0.76 6.15
C LEU A 28 41.51 -1.67 5.17
N MET A 29 41.29 -1.54 3.86
CA MET A 29 42.00 -2.32 2.85
C MET A 29 43.49 -2.03 2.86
N TYR A 30 43.94 -0.81 3.21
CA TYR A 30 45.32 -0.46 3.32
C TYR A 30 46.01 -1.17 4.49
N PHE A 31 45.34 -1.28 5.64
CA PHE A 31 45.92 -1.90 6.85
C PHE A 31 45.62 -3.42 6.95
N VAL A 32 44.39 -3.83 6.61
CA VAL A 32 43.92 -5.23 6.73
C VAL A 32 43.01 -5.53 5.54
N PHE A 33 43.60 -5.95 4.43
CA PHE A 33 42.90 -6.17 3.15
C PHE A 33 41.59 -7.01 3.25
N PRO A 34 41.60 -8.19 3.93
CA PRO A 34 40.33 -8.97 4.03
C PRO A 34 39.20 -8.25 4.76
N ALA A 35 39.54 -7.48 5.81
CA ALA A 35 38.56 -6.71 6.57
C ALA A 35 37.93 -5.61 5.71
N GLY A 36 38.78 -4.88 4.95
CA GLY A 36 38.28 -3.86 4.03
C GLY A 36 37.33 -4.43 2.97
N CYS A 37 37.67 -5.57 2.38
CA CYS A 37 36.77 -6.25 1.42
C CYS A 37 35.43 -6.63 2.06
N PHE A 38 35.42 -7.18 3.27
CA PHE A 38 34.22 -7.54 4.00
C PHE A 38 33.32 -6.32 4.25
N PHE A 39 33.88 -5.21 4.75
CA PHE A 39 33.13 -3.99 5.00
C PHE A 39 32.57 -3.36 3.72
N ALA A 40 33.29 -3.41 2.61
CA ALA A 40 32.79 -2.94 1.32
C ALA A 40 31.59 -3.78 0.85
N ALA A 41 31.70 -5.10 0.90
CA ALA A 41 30.63 -6.01 0.53
C ALA A 41 29.39 -5.81 1.43
N ALA A 42 29.57 -5.71 2.75
CA ALA A 42 28.48 -5.46 3.68
C ALA A 42 27.78 -4.12 3.41
N SER A 43 28.54 -3.06 3.16
CA SER A 43 27.99 -1.73 2.82
C SER A 43 27.13 -1.78 1.55
N LEU A 44 27.62 -2.46 0.51
CA LEU A 44 26.88 -2.64 -0.76
C LEU A 44 25.60 -3.48 -0.57
N LEU A 45 25.64 -4.54 0.23
CA LEU A 45 24.47 -5.36 0.52
C LEU A 45 23.38 -4.56 1.25
N VAL A 46 23.75 -3.81 2.28
CA VAL A 46 22.82 -2.96 3.03
C VAL A 46 22.20 -1.91 2.11
N TRP A 47 23.00 -1.23 1.31
CA TRP A 47 22.48 -0.25 0.36
C TRP A 47 21.57 -0.88 -0.69
N GLY A 48 21.93 -2.04 -1.24
CA GLY A 48 21.11 -2.79 -2.18
C GLY A 48 19.75 -3.17 -1.61
N ALA A 49 19.71 -3.58 -0.33
CA ALA A 49 18.46 -3.85 0.38
C ALA A 49 17.57 -2.59 0.48
N PHE A 50 18.15 -1.43 0.82
CA PHE A 50 17.42 -0.16 0.85
C PHE A 50 16.88 0.26 -0.52
N VAL A 51 17.69 0.16 -1.57
CA VAL A 51 17.29 0.48 -2.96
C VAL A 51 16.16 -0.44 -3.41
N THR A 52 16.25 -1.73 -3.08
CA THR A 52 15.22 -2.72 -3.41
C THR A 52 13.92 -2.41 -2.68
N PHE A 53 13.97 -2.07 -1.41
CA PHE A 53 12.81 -1.73 -0.60
C PHE A 53 12.08 -0.47 -1.12
N PHE A 54 12.82 0.57 -1.48
CA PHE A 54 12.25 1.83 -1.97
C PHE A 54 12.03 1.87 -3.49
N ARG A 55 12.04 0.72 -4.17
CA ARG A 55 11.81 0.67 -5.61
C ARG A 55 10.38 1.08 -5.97
N ASP A 56 10.24 1.81 -7.06
CA ASP A 56 8.96 2.19 -7.67
C ASP A 56 8.96 1.77 -9.15
N PRO A 57 8.58 0.53 -9.44
CA PRO A 57 8.54 0.04 -10.81
C PRO A 57 7.46 0.77 -11.61
N HIS A 58 7.77 1.03 -12.87
CA HIS A 58 6.76 1.48 -13.82
C HIS A 58 5.78 0.33 -14.08
N ARG A 59 4.48 0.62 -13.95
CA ARG A 59 3.41 -0.36 -14.21
C ARG A 59 2.46 0.19 -15.26
N VAL A 60 2.15 -0.64 -16.22
CA VAL A 60 1.07 -0.39 -17.17
C VAL A 60 -0.23 -0.72 -16.44
N ILE A 61 -1.08 0.27 -16.27
CA ILE A 61 -2.38 0.13 -15.64
C ILE A 61 -3.39 -0.26 -16.72
N GLY A 62 -4.17 -1.31 -16.48
CA GLY A 62 -5.22 -1.75 -17.38
C GLY A 62 -6.20 -0.61 -17.71
N GLN A 63 -6.54 -0.49 -19.01
CA GLN A 63 -7.43 0.57 -19.50
C GLN A 63 -8.92 0.23 -19.29
N ASP A 64 -9.22 -1.02 -18.97
CA ASP A 64 -10.60 -1.44 -18.71
C ASP A 64 -11.16 -0.68 -17.50
N LYS A 65 -12.24 0.04 -17.73
CA LYS A 65 -12.88 0.87 -16.71
C LYS A 65 -13.70 0.07 -15.72
N THR A 66 -14.04 -1.18 -16.05
CA THR A 66 -14.85 -2.05 -15.18
C THR A 66 -14.03 -2.73 -14.08
N GLU A 67 -12.71 -2.73 -14.19
CA GLU A 67 -11.81 -3.45 -13.29
C GLU A 67 -11.40 -2.62 -12.06
N LEU A 68 -11.49 -3.24 -10.90
CA LEU A 68 -10.81 -2.80 -9.68
C LEU A 68 -9.48 -3.54 -9.54
N VAL A 69 -8.39 -2.78 -9.47
CA VAL A 69 -7.04 -3.35 -9.34
C VAL A 69 -6.57 -3.37 -7.88
N ALA A 70 -5.65 -4.27 -7.56
CA ALA A 70 -5.06 -4.37 -6.24
C ALA A 70 -4.43 -3.03 -5.81
N PRO A 71 -4.69 -2.55 -4.57
CA PRO A 71 -4.12 -1.32 -4.05
C PRO A 71 -2.66 -1.48 -3.59
N ALA A 72 -2.25 -2.69 -3.26
CA ALA A 72 -0.92 -3.01 -2.75
C ALA A 72 -0.36 -4.29 -3.37
N ASP A 73 0.99 -4.46 -3.32
CA ASP A 73 1.61 -5.76 -3.58
C ASP A 73 1.48 -6.64 -2.34
N GLY A 74 1.39 -7.94 -2.52
CA GLY A 74 1.36 -8.86 -1.40
C GLY A 74 0.57 -10.13 -1.69
N ILE A 75 0.03 -10.70 -0.63
CA ILE A 75 -0.83 -11.89 -0.69
C ILE A 75 -2.18 -11.53 -0.08
N VAL A 76 -3.26 -11.86 -0.78
CA VAL A 76 -4.62 -11.76 -0.23
C VAL A 76 -4.73 -12.73 0.94
N LYS A 77 -4.76 -12.23 2.15
CA LYS A 77 -4.73 -13.04 3.37
C LYS A 77 -6.11 -13.51 3.78
N ASP A 78 -7.07 -12.62 3.67
CA ASP A 78 -8.46 -12.87 4.07
C ASP A 78 -9.43 -11.98 3.29
N MET A 79 -10.67 -12.44 3.22
CA MET A 79 -11.82 -11.69 2.72
C MET A 79 -12.95 -11.92 3.72
N GLU A 80 -13.61 -10.85 4.12
CA GLU A 80 -14.65 -10.91 5.14
C GLU A 80 -15.79 -10.00 4.78
N LEU A 81 -17.02 -10.54 4.99
CA LEU A 81 -18.25 -9.78 4.90
C LEU A 81 -18.59 -9.22 6.29
N ILE A 82 -18.62 -7.91 6.42
CA ILE A 82 -18.91 -7.20 7.66
C ILE A 82 -20.29 -6.52 7.50
N PRO A 83 -21.32 -6.94 8.24
CA PRO A 83 -22.56 -6.20 8.27
C PRO A 83 -22.30 -4.76 8.73
N ASN A 84 -22.88 -3.76 8.06
CA ASN A 84 -22.64 -2.35 8.39
C ASN A 84 -22.92 -2.05 9.87
N ALA A 85 -24.02 -2.59 10.41
CA ALA A 85 -24.40 -2.41 11.81
C ALA A 85 -23.36 -2.95 12.81
N SER A 86 -22.54 -3.93 12.40
CA SER A 86 -21.49 -4.56 13.23
C SER A 86 -20.10 -3.95 13.00
N CYS A 87 -19.98 -2.97 12.10
CA CYS A 87 -18.70 -2.31 11.85
C CYS A 87 -18.30 -1.45 13.03
N GLU A 88 -17.15 -1.75 13.62
CA GLU A 88 -16.62 -1.03 14.80
C GLU A 88 -16.18 0.40 14.46
N GLU A 89 -15.75 0.64 13.22
CA GLU A 89 -15.24 1.94 12.79
C GLU A 89 -16.40 2.84 12.33
N ALA A 90 -16.69 3.87 13.12
CA ALA A 90 -17.77 4.82 12.84
C ALA A 90 -17.66 5.46 11.46
N VAL A 91 -16.45 5.79 11.02
CA VAL A 91 -16.18 6.39 9.71
C VAL A 91 -16.54 5.45 8.56
N LEU A 92 -16.22 4.15 8.68
CA LEU A 92 -16.61 3.15 7.68
C LEU A 92 -18.12 2.95 7.68
N ARG A 93 -18.74 2.88 8.85
CA ARG A 93 -20.18 2.73 8.99
C ARG A 93 -20.97 3.86 8.33
N GLU A 94 -20.50 5.09 8.49
CA GLU A 94 -21.09 6.28 7.86
C GLU A 94 -20.81 6.30 6.34
N LEU A 95 -19.60 5.99 5.90
CA LEU A 95 -19.22 6.00 4.50
C LEU A 95 -19.99 4.94 3.68
N PHE A 96 -20.25 3.79 4.29
CA PHE A 96 -20.97 2.66 3.69
C PHE A 96 -22.44 2.58 4.12
N ASP A 97 -23.05 3.71 4.48
CA ASP A 97 -24.46 3.72 4.88
C ASP A 97 -25.35 3.06 3.81
N GLY A 98 -26.20 2.14 4.25
CA GLY A 98 -27.06 1.32 3.38
C GLY A 98 -26.38 0.12 2.70
N TYR A 99 -25.08 -0.13 2.94
CA TYR A 99 -24.34 -1.26 2.37
C TYR A 99 -23.65 -2.09 3.44
N ASP A 100 -23.74 -3.42 3.34
CA ASP A 100 -22.76 -4.29 4.01
C ASP A 100 -21.40 -4.12 3.36
N ILE A 101 -20.34 -4.38 4.11
CA ILE A 101 -18.97 -4.08 3.72
C ILE A 101 -18.22 -5.37 3.40
N LEU A 102 -17.64 -5.46 2.22
CA LEU A 102 -16.67 -6.50 1.91
C LEU A 102 -15.26 -5.97 2.18
N ARG A 103 -14.54 -6.59 3.10
CA ARG A 103 -13.13 -6.31 3.42
C ARG A 103 -12.23 -7.31 2.71
N ILE A 104 -11.23 -6.84 1.99
CA ILE A 104 -10.16 -7.63 1.39
C ILE A 104 -8.85 -7.24 2.05
N GLY A 105 -8.24 -8.15 2.79
CA GLY A 105 -6.97 -7.96 3.49
C GLY A 105 -5.78 -8.46 2.66
N ILE A 106 -4.81 -7.57 2.38
CA ILE A 106 -3.56 -7.87 1.65
C ILE A 106 -2.39 -7.67 2.60
N THR A 107 -1.59 -8.72 2.79
CA THR A 107 -0.38 -8.67 3.61
C THR A 107 0.84 -8.52 2.73
N GLN A 108 1.68 -7.53 3.03
CA GLN A 108 2.91 -7.24 2.30
C GLN A 108 4.13 -7.82 3.04
N SER A 109 5.05 -8.42 2.30
CA SER A 109 6.37 -8.84 2.80
C SER A 109 7.40 -7.73 2.59
N LEU A 110 8.55 -7.81 3.28
CA LEU A 110 9.65 -6.85 3.11
C LEU A 110 10.19 -6.77 1.67
N PHE A 111 10.00 -7.82 0.88
CA PHE A 111 10.47 -7.90 -0.50
C PHE A 111 9.45 -7.39 -1.53
N ASP A 112 8.22 -7.10 -1.11
CA ASP A 112 7.20 -6.54 -1.98
C ASP A 112 7.45 -5.06 -2.29
N VAL A 113 6.77 -4.52 -3.28
CA VAL A 113 6.79 -3.08 -3.56
C VAL A 113 5.80 -2.40 -2.63
N HIS A 114 6.29 -1.48 -1.82
CA HIS A 114 5.49 -0.82 -0.77
C HIS A 114 4.77 0.45 -1.24
N ILE A 115 4.64 0.64 -2.56
CA ILE A 115 3.90 1.78 -3.14
C ILE A 115 2.44 1.41 -3.30
N ASP A 116 1.59 2.15 -2.60
CA ASP A 116 0.16 1.96 -2.64
C ASP A 116 -0.49 2.76 -3.79
N ARG A 117 -1.47 2.13 -4.43
CA ARG A 117 -2.14 2.65 -5.62
C ARG A 117 -3.65 2.61 -5.48
N MET A 118 -4.33 3.55 -6.10
CA MET A 118 -5.79 3.57 -6.12
C MET A 118 -6.36 2.40 -6.93
N PRO A 119 -7.34 1.66 -6.40
CA PRO A 119 -7.93 0.49 -7.07
C PRO A 119 -8.79 0.86 -8.27
N CYS A 120 -9.46 2.00 -8.21
CA CYS A 120 -10.33 2.59 -9.25
C CYS A 120 -10.18 4.12 -9.20
N PRO A 121 -10.84 4.89 -10.05
CA PRO A 121 -10.97 6.33 -9.85
C PRO A 121 -11.70 6.62 -8.54
N VAL A 122 -11.13 7.49 -7.68
CA VAL A 122 -11.69 7.80 -6.35
C VAL A 122 -11.62 9.30 -6.09
N THR A 123 -12.74 9.85 -5.61
CA THR A 123 -12.77 11.17 -4.98
C THR A 123 -12.70 10.99 -3.47
N VAL A 124 -11.62 11.45 -2.86
CA VAL A 124 -11.38 11.32 -1.42
C VAL A 124 -12.34 12.22 -0.64
N LYS A 125 -13.12 11.64 0.27
CA LYS A 125 -14.07 12.37 1.13
C LYS A 125 -13.62 12.42 2.59
N VAL A 126 -12.89 11.38 3.01
CA VAL A 126 -12.48 11.20 4.40
C VAL A 126 -11.02 10.74 4.46
N LYS A 127 -10.29 11.28 5.43
CA LYS A 127 -8.93 10.84 5.77
C LYS A 127 -8.81 10.83 7.28
N GLU A 128 -8.65 9.66 7.84
CA GLU A 128 -8.42 9.47 9.28
C GLU A 128 -7.07 8.79 9.50
N SER A 129 -6.33 9.23 10.48
CA SER A 129 -5.08 8.59 10.88
C SER A 129 -4.99 8.49 12.38
N ARG A 130 -4.51 7.34 12.85
CA ARG A 130 -4.19 7.14 14.26
C ARG A 130 -2.74 6.68 14.36
N GLU A 131 -1.94 7.44 15.08
CA GLU A 131 -0.58 7.05 15.41
C GLU A 131 -0.58 6.18 16.66
N LYS A 132 0.34 5.23 16.73
CA LYS A 132 0.58 4.40 17.90
C LYS A 132 0.96 5.28 19.09
N THR A 133 0.22 5.14 20.18
CA THR A 133 0.56 5.73 21.48
C THR A 133 1.05 4.61 22.40
N GLU A 134 2.05 4.87 23.26
CA GLU A 134 2.71 3.84 24.10
C GLU A 134 1.76 3.06 25.02
N GLU A 135 0.54 3.54 25.24
CA GLU A 135 -0.39 2.98 26.22
C GLU A 135 -1.54 2.13 25.66
N LYS A 136 -1.86 2.16 24.37
CA LYS A 136 -3.17 1.62 23.94
C LYS A 136 -3.24 0.76 22.68
N GLU A 137 -2.32 0.79 21.73
CA GLU A 137 -2.48 0.00 20.50
C GLU A 137 -1.16 -0.46 19.89
N ASP A 138 -1.17 -1.71 19.39
CA ASP A 138 0.01 -2.32 18.76
C ASP A 138 0.28 -1.85 17.32
N SER A 139 -0.62 -1.07 16.73
CA SER A 139 -0.51 -0.64 15.32
C SER A 139 -0.97 0.81 15.08
N SER A 140 -0.30 1.48 14.13
CA SER A 140 -0.77 2.74 13.55
C SER A 140 -1.63 2.43 12.33
N PHE A 141 -2.65 3.24 12.05
CA PHE A 141 -3.39 3.11 10.80
C PHE A 141 -3.64 4.46 10.12
N LEU A 142 -3.90 4.39 8.82
CA LEU A 142 -4.44 5.50 8.03
C LEU A 142 -5.57 4.95 7.15
N LEU A 143 -6.73 5.55 7.30
CA LEU A 143 -7.93 5.28 6.51
C LEU A 143 -8.14 6.41 5.49
N LEU A 144 -8.26 6.04 4.23
CA LEU A 144 -8.76 6.90 3.16
C LEU A 144 -10.10 6.36 2.69
N GLY A 145 -11.14 7.16 2.83
CA GLY A 145 -12.47 6.83 2.34
C GLY A 145 -12.95 7.82 1.29
N GLY A 146 -13.78 7.37 0.38
CA GLY A 146 -14.32 8.23 -0.65
C GLY A 146 -15.34 7.58 -1.56
N THR A 147 -15.64 8.26 -2.66
CA THR A 147 -16.52 7.73 -3.70
C THR A 147 -15.66 7.22 -4.84
N GLY A 148 -15.75 5.92 -5.09
CA GLY A 148 -15.24 5.27 -6.28
C GLY A 148 -16.19 5.49 -7.46
N GLU A 149 -15.66 5.53 -8.67
CA GLU A 149 -16.43 5.71 -9.89
C GLU A 149 -16.01 4.67 -10.93
N ILE A 150 -16.99 3.88 -11.37
CA ILE A 150 -16.82 2.89 -12.44
C ILE A 150 -18.03 3.00 -13.37
N GLU A 151 -17.81 3.26 -14.66
CA GLU A 151 -18.85 3.37 -15.69
C GLU A 151 -20.07 4.21 -15.26
N ASP A 152 -19.82 5.42 -14.77
CA ASP A 152 -20.84 6.36 -14.27
C ASP A 152 -21.58 5.90 -13.00
N THR A 153 -21.20 4.76 -12.44
CA THR A 153 -21.74 4.29 -11.16
C THR A 153 -20.83 4.69 -10.02
N GLN A 154 -21.39 5.37 -9.03
CA GLN A 154 -20.68 5.80 -7.84
C GLN A 154 -20.95 4.82 -6.68
N PHE A 155 -19.91 4.47 -5.94
CA PHE A 155 -20.01 3.58 -4.78
C PHE A 155 -19.00 3.98 -3.71
N PRO A 156 -19.27 3.68 -2.42
CA PRO A 156 -18.31 3.91 -1.37
C PRO A 156 -17.10 2.98 -1.52
N VAL A 157 -15.92 3.51 -1.26
CA VAL A 157 -14.67 2.74 -1.22
C VAL A 157 -13.77 3.28 -0.13
N ALA A 158 -13.10 2.40 0.60
CA ALA A 158 -12.09 2.81 1.56
C ALA A 158 -10.85 1.92 1.49
N LEU A 159 -9.72 2.52 1.86
CA LEU A 159 -8.41 1.90 1.91
C LEU A 159 -7.83 2.16 3.30
N LYS A 160 -7.54 1.12 4.05
CA LYS A 160 -6.91 1.23 5.37
C LYS A 160 -5.50 0.66 5.32
N GLN A 161 -4.54 1.51 5.56
CA GLN A 161 -3.13 1.16 5.71
C GLN A 161 -2.88 0.87 7.19
N ILE A 162 -2.39 -0.30 7.52
CA ILE A 162 -2.11 -0.74 8.89
C ILE A 162 -0.63 -1.08 9.01
N SER A 163 -0.01 -0.56 10.03
CA SER A 163 1.42 -0.68 10.29
C SER A 163 1.65 -1.27 11.68
N GLY A 164 2.23 -2.46 11.75
CA GLY A 164 2.34 -3.26 12.98
C GLY A 164 3.62 -3.11 13.80
N GLY A 165 4.53 -2.18 13.50
CA GLY A 165 5.83 -2.11 14.18
C GLY A 165 6.23 -0.72 14.66
N LYS A 166 7.15 -0.64 15.65
CA LYS A 166 7.68 0.65 16.18
C LYS A 166 8.41 1.49 15.13
N LEU A 167 8.99 0.87 14.10
CA LEU A 167 9.72 1.53 13.02
C LEU A 167 8.84 1.81 11.79
N CYS A 168 7.62 1.32 11.80
CA CYS A 168 6.70 1.45 10.68
C CYS A 168 6.14 2.87 10.60
N ARG A 169 6.14 3.43 9.39
CA ARG A 169 5.53 4.73 9.11
C ARG A 169 4.67 4.67 7.86
N ILE A 170 3.48 5.15 7.99
CA ILE A 170 2.56 5.33 6.88
C ILE A 170 2.81 6.71 6.28
N VAL A 171 2.97 6.77 4.97
CA VAL A 171 3.10 8.01 4.20
C VAL A 171 1.97 8.07 3.20
N CYS A 172 1.08 9.02 3.35
CA CYS A 172 -0.01 9.28 2.43
C CYS A 172 0.03 10.74 1.99
N LYS A 173 -0.07 10.96 0.67
CA LYS A 173 -0.11 12.31 0.08
C LYS A 173 -1.49 12.69 -0.42
N ALA A 174 -2.43 11.77 -0.42
CA ALA A 174 -3.80 12.08 -0.77
C ALA A 174 -4.45 12.92 0.34
N GLU A 175 -5.21 13.93 -0.09
CA GLU A 175 -5.97 14.79 0.82
C GLU A 175 -7.46 14.75 0.47
N VAL A 176 -8.29 15.18 1.42
CA VAL A 176 -9.74 15.29 1.20
C VAL A 176 -10.02 16.26 0.06
N GLY A 177 -10.86 15.86 -0.89
CA GLY A 177 -11.15 16.59 -2.12
C GLY A 177 -10.33 16.17 -3.34
N ASP A 178 -9.25 15.40 -3.15
CA ASP A 178 -8.45 14.91 -4.27
C ASP A 178 -9.25 13.92 -5.14
N ARG A 179 -9.09 14.06 -6.46
CA ARG A 179 -9.56 13.08 -7.45
C ARG A 179 -8.38 12.27 -7.98
N LEU A 180 -8.30 11.02 -7.59
CA LEU A 180 -7.22 10.12 -7.93
C LEU A 180 -7.68 9.10 -8.98
N LYS A 181 -6.88 8.93 -10.04
CA LYS A 181 -7.17 7.97 -11.12
C LYS A 181 -6.83 6.54 -10.68
N LYS A 182 -7.43 5.54 -11.33
CA LYS A 182 -7.03 4.12 -11.21
C LYS A 182 -5.51 3.97 -11.36
N GLY A 183 -4.87 3.23 -10.44
CA GLY A 183 -3.43 3.02 -10.43
C GLY A 183 -2.58 4.22 -9.97
N ALA A 184 -3.19 5.36 -9.64
CA ALA A 184 -2.47 6.51 -9.10
C ALA A 184 -1.78 6.15 -7.78
N ARG A 185 -0.52 6.55 -7.64
CA ARG A 185 0.24 6.38 -6.39
C ARG A 185 -0.26 7.39 -5.36
N TYR A 186 -0.66 6.94 -4.19
CA TYR A 186 -1.12 7.84 -3.13
C TYR A 186 -0.30 7.75 -1.85
N GLY A 187 0.40 6.65 -1.65
CA GLY A 187 1.12 6.43 -0.40
C GLY A 187 2.16 5.33 -0.45
N MET A 188 2.68 5.05 0.73
CA MET A 188 3.64 3.99 1.00
C MET A 188 3.56 3.58 2.46
N ILE A 189 3.54 2.28 2.75
CA ILE A 189 3.74 1.77 4.10
C ILE A 189 5.17 1.26 4.21
N ARG A 190 5.88 1.64 5.27
CA ARG A 190 7.27 1.19 5.50
C ARG A 190 7.30 0.11 6.57
N TYR A 191 8.02 -0.99 6.29
CA TYR A 191 8.37 -2.07 7.22
C TYR A 191 7.20 -2.87 7.82
N GLY A 192 6.67 -3.79 7.02
CA GLY A 192 5.63 -4.74 7.44
C GLY A 192 4.25 -4.09 7.54
N SER A 193 3.38 -4.49 6.66
CA SER A 193 2.13 -3.79 6.48
C SER A 193 1.01 -4.71 6.07
N ARG A 194 -0.17 -4.28 6.44
CA ARG A 194 -1.42 -4.80 5.95
C ARG A 194 -2.18 -3.67 5.25
N MET A 195 -2.65 -3.94 4.06
CA MET A 195 -3.57 -3.10 3.32
C MET A 195 -4.95 -3.75 3.36
N GLU A 196 -5.95 -2.99 3.73
CA GLU A 196 -7.34 -3.42 3.65
C GLU A 196 -8.09 -2.56 2.64
N LEU A 197 -8.77 -3.21 1.73
CA LEU A 197 -9.68 -2.61 0.77
C LEU A 197 -11.11 -2.93 1.21
N TYR A 198 -11.92 -1.90 1.33
CA TYR A 198 -13.34 -2.00 1.69
C TYR A 198 -14.20 -1.60 0.50
N LEU A 199 -15.15 -2.46 0.16
CA LEU A 199 -16.09 -2.32 -0.95
C LEU A 199 -17.52 -2.64 -0.47
N PRO A 200 -18.55 -2.10 -1.13
CA PRO A 200 -19.92 -2.50 -0.82
C PRO A 200 -20.16 -3.96 -1.25
N ALA A 201 -20.70 -4.77 -0.36
CA ALA A 201 -20.91 -6.20 -0.59
C ALA A 201 -22.06 -6.51 -1.57
N LYS A 202 -23.04 -5.62 -1.69
CA LYS A 202 -24.20 -5.74 -2.60
C LYS A 202 -24.03 -4.93 -3.89
N SER A 203 -22.84 -4.51 -4.21
CA SER A 203 -22.54 -3.84 -5.46
C SER A 203 -22.52 -4.87 -6.60
N PRO A 204 -22.74 -4.45 -7.85
CA PRO A 204 -22.53 -5.30 -9.03
C PRO A 204 -21.04 -5.64 -9.23
N VAL A 205 -20.30 -5.87 -8.16
CA VAL A 205 -18.87 -6.20 -8.14
C VAL A 205 -18.73 -7.71 -7.99
N SER A 206 -18.21 -8.36 -9.00
CA SER A 206 -17.79 -9.76 -8.93
C SER A 206 -16.33 -9.83 -8.50
N ILE A 207 -16.07 -10.47 -7.37
CA ILE A 207 -14.72 -10.70 -6.87
C ILE A 207 -14.08 -11.81 -7.70
N ILE A 208 -12.87 -11.54 -8.21
CA ILE A 208 -12.08 -12.50 -9.00
C ILE A 208 -10.93 -13.06 -8.18
N ALA A 209 -10.35 -12.24 -7.31
CA ALA A 209 -9.21 -12.64 -6.49
C ALA A 209 -9.60 -13.71 -5.47
N ASN A 210 -8.65 -14.58 -5.14
CA ASN A 210 -8.82 -15.64 -4.17
C ASN A 210 -7.88 -15.42 -2.96
N THR A 211 -8.30 -15.92 -1.80
CA THR A 211 -7.44 -15.98 -0.62
C THR A 211 -6.20 -16.84 -0.91
N GLY A 212 -5.02 -16.36 -0.52
CA GLY A 212 -3.74 -16.99 -0.81
C GLY A 212 -3.10 -16.52 -2.13
N GLU A 213 -3.81 -15.79 -2.97
CA GLU A 213 -3.30 -15.30 -4.24
C GLU A 213 -2.30 -14.16 -4.05
N ARG A 214 -1.21 -14.19 -4.83
CA ARG A 214 -0.25 -13.10 -4.90
C ARG A 214 -0.73 -12.02 -5.87
N VAL A 215 -0.80 -10.79 -5.36
CA VAL A 215 -1.31 -9.64 -6.11
C VAL A 215 -0.27 -8.53 -6.24
N HIS A 216 -0.43 -7.72 -7.29
CA HIS A 216 0.45 -6.60 -7.61
C HIS A 216 -0.36 -5.31 -7.77
N ALA A 217 -0.02 -4.28 -6.99
CA ALA A 217 -0.69 -2.98 -7.00
C ALA A 217 -0.81 -2.38 -8.41
N GLY A 218 -2.02 -2.05 -8.80
CA GLY A 218 -2.32 -1.46 -10.10
C GLY A 218 -2.24 -2.42 -11.29
N LYS A 219 -1.97 -3.73 -11.08
CA LYS A 219 -1.87 -4.75 -12.14
C LYS A 219 -2.87 -5.87 -11.99
N THR A 220 -2.92 -6.48 -10.81
CA THR A 220 -3.82 -7.61 -10.56
C THR A 220 -5.24 -7.09 -10.39
N VAL A 221 -6.17 -7.64 -11.15
CA VAL A 221 -7.60 -7.33 -11.02
C VAL A 221 -8.15 -8.11 -9.84
N LEU A 222 -8.69 -7.41 -8.84
CA LEU A 222 -9.32 -8.03 -7.68
C LEU A 222 -10.81 -8.27 -7.90
N ALA A 223 -11.44 -7.39 -8.65
CA ALA A 223 -12.86 -7.45 -8.90
C ALA A 223 -13.21 -6.80 -10.25
N VAL A 224 -14.31 -7.22 -10.83
CA VAL A 224 -14.89 -6.64 -12.04
C VAL A 224 -16.31 -6.17 -11.75
N PHE A 225 -16.63 -5.02 -12.26
CA PHE A 225 -17.95 -4.44 -12.18
C PHE A 225 -18.80 -5.01 -13.34
N SER A 226 -19.85 -5.76 -13.02
CA SER A 226 -20.82 -6.21 -14.02
C SER A 226 -22.10 -5.39 -13.87
N ARG A 227 -22.51 -4.71 -14.92
CA ARG A 227 -23.88 -4.19 -14.96
C ARG A 227 -24.84 -5.39 -14.87
N GLU A 228 -25.57 -5.53 -13.78
CA GLU A 228 -26.82 -6.27 -13.86
C GLU A 228 -27.68 -5.58 -14.91
N LYS A 229 -27.93 -6.28 -16.01
CA LYS A 229 -29.03 -5.87 -16.89
C LYS A 229 -30.28 -5.95 -16.02
N GLN A 230 -30.83 -4.79 -15.64
CA GLN A 230 -32.19 -4.74 -15.16
C GLN A 230 -33.07 -5.34 -16.27
N VAL A 231 -33.53 -6.57 -16.04
CA VAL A 231 -34.56 -7.23 -16.84
C VAL A 231 -35.92 -6.77 -16.34
#